data_1e7da818bbfe4e5f4d3bb208821ee8f3
#
_entry.id   1e7da818bbfe4e5f4d3bb208821ee8f3
#
_cell.length_a   1.000
_cell.length_b   1.000
_cell.length_c   1.000
_cell.angle_alpha   90.00
_cell.angle_beta   90.00
_cell.angle_gamma   90.00
#
_symmetry.space_group_name_H-M   'P 1'
#
loop_
_entity.id
_entity.type
_entity.pdbx_description
1 polymer ?
#
loop_
_entity_poly.entity_id
_entity_poly.type
_entity_poly.pdbx_seq_one_letter_code
_entity_poly.pdbx_strand_id
1 'polypeptide(L)'
;MHKIYNIFKEKFEKLQLLQELLSNKIKTLTYVKSEINSFFSQIVYLGENTESGILAIVADDEVIDKIYSYLKSEFSSLKRDVTIFPSYNLFFYECNKTDREESFFRVEALNNLYFKNGIVLTTPLALLFPTISIEKLAEMK
;
A
#
# COMPACT_ATOMS: atom_id res chain seq x y z
N MET A 1 -9.80 12.30 -14.01
CA MET A 1 -9.19 12.08 -12.68
C MET A 1 -7.82 12.72 -12.48
N HIS A 2 -6.93 12.78 -13.48
CA HIS A 2 -5.70 13.58 -13.38
C HIS A 2 -5.89 15.02 -12.87
N LYS A 3 -7.02 15.67 -13.20
CA LYS A 3 -7.33 17.02 -12.68
C LYS A 3 -7.52 17.05 -11.16
N ILE A 4 -8.15 16.02 -10.59
CA ILE A 4 -8.38 15.92 -9.13
C ILE A 4 -7.04 15.70 -8.43
N TYR A 5 -6.21 14.79 -8.93
CA TYR A 5 -4.88 14.58 -8.38
C TYR A 5 -4.03 15.86 -8.37
N ASN A 6 -4.01 16.62 -9.46
CA ASN A 6 -3.25 17.86 -9.54
C ASN A 6 -3.68 18.91 -8.50
N ILE A 7 -5.00 19.00 -8.22
CA ILE A 7 -5.52 19.89 -7.16
C ILE A 7 -4.99 19.44 -5.78
N PHE A 8 -5.00 18.14 -5.51
CA PHE A 8 -4.47 17.61 -4.25
C PHE A 8 -2.95 17.75 -4.17
N LYS A 9 -2.23 17.53 -5.27
CA LYS A 9 -0.77 17.69 -5.35
C LYS A 9 -0.34 19.07 -4.90
N GLU A 10 -0.94 20.13 -5.45
CA GLU A 10 -0.65 21.51 -5.04
C GLU A 10 -0.89 21.77 -3.54
N LYS A 11 -1.93 21.13 -2.97
CA LYS A 11 -2.21 21.22 -1.54
C LYS A 11 -1.16 20.49 -0.71
N PHE A 12 -0.73 19.29 -1.13
CA PHE A 12 0.28 18.50 -0.44
C PHE A 12 1.66 19.17 -0.46
N GLU A 13 2.03 19.79 -1.57
CA GLU A 13 3.28 20.57 -1.68
C GLU A 13 3.32 21.75 -0.71
N LYS A 14 2.16 22.33 -0.38
CA LYS A 14 2.02 23.43 0.57
C LYS A 14 1.91 22.99 2.04
N LEU A 15 1.72 21.70 2.30
CA LEU A 15 1.61 21.17 3.66
C LEU A 15 3.01 20.99 4.27
N GLN A 16 3.46 21.97 5.06
CA GLN A 16 4.75 21.94 5.73
C GLN A 16 5.00 20.64 6.51
N LEU A 17 3.97 20.14 7.25
CA LEU A 17 4.08 18.90 8.02
C LEU A 17 4.35 17.68 7.14
N LEU A 18 3.78 17.61 5.93
CA LEU A 18 4.03 16.53 5.00
C LEU A 18 5.46 16.60 4.45
N GLN A 19 5.98 17.79 4.18
CA GLN A 19 7.37 17.99 3.77
C GLN A 19 8.36 17.62 4.89
N GLU A 20 8.01 17.92 6.14
CA GLU A 20 8.80 17.50 7.31
C GLU A 20 8.80 15.98 7.50
N LEU A 21 7.68 15.30 7.23
CA LEU A 21 7.61 13.84 7.21
C LEU A 21 8.50 13.24 6.11
N LEU A 22 8.39 13.74 4.88
CA LEU A 22 9.17 13.28 3.74
C LEU A 22 10.69 13.53 3.94
N SER A 23 11.05 14.60 4.63
CA SER A 23 12.44 14.90 4.98
C SER A 23 12.96 14.18 6.23
N ASN A 24 12.20 13.23 6.78
CA ASN A 24 12.50 12.50 8.02
C ASN A 24 12.68 13.36 9.28
N LYS A 25 12.21 14.60 9.27
CA LYS A 25 12.23 15.47 10.46
C LYS A 25 11.20 15.03 11.51
N ILE A 26 10.09 14.48 11.06
CA ILE A 26 9.07 13.85 11.91
C ILE A 26 8.87 12.41 11.46
N LYS A 27 8.53 11.51 12.41
CA LYS A 27 8.33 10.09 12.14
C LYS A 27 6.86 9.72 11.94
N THR A 28 5.96 10.53 12.44
CA THR A 28 4.53 10.26 12.43
C THR A 28 3.76 11.56 12.20
N LEU A 29 2.82 11.51 11.29
CA LEU A 29 1.85 12.58 11.04
C LEU A 29 0.45 12.00 11.18
N THR A 30 -0.35 12.58 12.08
CA THR A 30 -1.77 12.24 12.26
C THR A 30 -2.63 13.40 11.82
N TYR A 31 -3.64 13.12 11.02
CA TYR A 31 -4.61 14.12 10.58
C TYR A 31 -6.02 13.53 10.50
N VAL A 32 -7.02 14.40 10.43
CA VAL A 32 -8.41 13.97 10.32
C VAL A 32 -8.64 13.29 8.97
N LYS A 33 -9.35 12.16 8.99
CA LYS A 33 -9.66 11.35 7.82
C LYS A 33 -10.28 12.21 6.72
N SER A 34 -9.68 12.13 5.56
CA SER A 34 -10.19 12.71 4.32
C SER A 34 -11.02 11.70 3.53
N GLU A 35 -11.73 12.18 2.52
CA GLU A 35 -12.41 11.31 1.57
C GLU A 35 -11.47 10.35 0.85
N ILE A 36 -12.02 9.26 0.33
CA ILE A 36 -11.27 8.19 -0.34
C ILE A 36 -10.38 8.71 -1.48
N ASN A 37 -10.87 9.70 -2.25
CA ASN A 37 -10.11 10.32 -3.34
C ASN A 37 -8.86 11.07 -2.84
N SER A 38 -8.94 11.68 -1.67
CA SER A 38 -7.79 12.32 -1.03
C SER A 38 -6.76 11.28 -0.59
N PHE A 39 -7.20 10.14 -0.08
CA PHE A 39 -6.32 9.05 0.32
C PHE A 39 -5.56 8.47 -0.89
N PHE A 40 -6.22 8.26 -2.03
CA PHE A 40 -5.57 7.85 -3.28
C PHE A 40 -4.49 8.83 -3.70
N SER A 41 -4.85 10.11 -3.71
CA SER A 41 -3.91 11.16 -4.11
C SER A 41 -2.70 11.24 -3.19
N GLN A 42 -2.87 10.92 -1.90
CA GLN A 42 -1.77 10.83 -0.94
C GLN A 42 -0.83 9.67 -1.25
N ILE A 43 -1.36 8.48 -1.54
CA ILE A 43 -0.54 7.32 -1.93
C ILE A 43 0.29 7.64 -3.16
N VAL A 44 -0.33 8.26 -4.17
CA VAL A 44 0.37 8.66 -5.40
C VAL A 44 1.44 9.69 -5.10
N TYR A 45 1.11 10.74 -4.34
CA TYR A 45 2.06 11.77 -3.97
C TYR A 45 3.26 11.23 -3.19
N LEU A 46 3.02 10.35 -2.22
CA LEU A 46 4.09 9.66 -1.51
C LEU A 46 4.91 8.78 -2.45
N GLY A 47 4.26 8.06 -3.37
CA GLY A 47 4.92 7.23 -4.37
C GLY A 47 5.84 8.01 -5.30
N GLU A 48 5.52 9.25 -5.62
CA GLU A 48 6.36 10.14 -6.44
C GLU A 48 7.53 10.76 -5.66
N ASN A 49 7.36 10.95 -4.34
CA ASN A 49 8.28 11.77 -3.53
C ASN A 49 9.07 10.97 -2.47
N THR A 50 8.98 9.65 -2.44
CA THR A 50 9.79 8.79 -1.57
C THR A 50 10.37 7.62 -2.35
N GLU A 51 11.55 7.17 -1.98
CA GLU A 51 12.16 5.96 -2.54
C GLU A 51 11.87 4.70 -1.71
N SER A 52 11.24 4.86 -0.54
CA SER A 52 10.91 3.74 0.34
C SER A 52 9.63 3.02 -0.12
N GLY A 53 9.50 1.74 0.21
CA GLY A 53 8.24 1.01 0.06
C GLY A 53 7.10 1.66 0.85
N ILE A 54 5.88 1.58 0.32
CA ILE A 54 4.69 2.18 0.92
C ILE A 54 3.73 1.06 1.32
N LEU A 55 3.38 1.00 2.61
CA LEU A 55 2.32 0.14 3.13
C LEU A 55 1.08 0.99 3.40
N ALA A 56 0.02 0.78 2.62
CA ALA A 56 -1.26 1.44 2.79
C ALA A 56 -2.27 0.49 3.44
N ILE A 57 -2.71 0.83 4.65
CA ILE A 57 -3.67 0.04 5.42
C ILE A 57 -5.05 0.68 5.27
N VAL A 58 -6.01 -0.08 4.75
CA VAL A 58 -7.39 0.37 4.51
C VAL A 58 -8.38 -0.45 5.30
N ALA A 59 -9.61 0.03 5.43
CA ALA A 59 -10.59 -0.54 6.34
C ALA A 59 -11.03 -1.96 5.95
N ASP A 60 -11.21 -2.22 4.65
CA ASP A 60 -11.76 -3.46 4.13
C ASP A 60 -11.30 -3.76 2.69
N ASP A 61 -11.59 -4.98 2.24
CA ASP A 61 -11.17 -5.49 0.93
C ASP A 61 -11.88 -4.77 -0.24
N GLU A 62 -13.12 -4.31 -0.07
CA GLU A 62 -13.85 -3.56 -1.10
C GLU A 62 -13.13 -2.22 -1.41
N VAL A 63 -12.58 -1.59 -0.39
CA VAL A 63 -11.76 -0.38 -0.54
C VAL A 63 -10.43 -0.71 -1.21
N ILE A 64 -9.81 -1.85 -0.89
CA ILE A 64 -8.57 -2.30 -1.56
C ILE A 64 -8.78 -2.42 -3.06
N ASP A 65 -9.84 -3.11 -3.49
CA ASP A 65 -10.12 -3.34 -4.92
C ASP A 65 -10.31 -2.04 -5.68
N LYS A 66 -11.02 -1.08 -5.10
CA LYS A 66 -11.21 0.25 -5.68
C LYS A 66 -9.88 0.99 -5.82
N ILE A 67 -9.04 0.99 -4.78
CA ILE A 67 -7.72 1.64 -4.78
C ILE A 67 -6.80 0.97 -5.80
N TYR A 68 -6.74 -0.36 -5.78
CA TYR A 68 -5.88 -1.14 -6.67
C TYR A 68 -6.21 -0.87 -8.14
N SER A 69 -7.50 -0.98 -8.49
CA SER A 69 -7.97 -0.71 -9.85
C SER A 69 -7.65 0.72 -10.30
N TYR A 70 -7.84 1.69 -9.41
CA TYR A 70 -7.53 3.08 -9.67
C TYR A 70 -6.03 3.30 -9.90
N LEU A 71 -5.18 2.79 -9.01
CA LEU A 71 -3.72 2.94 -9.14
C LEU A 71 -3.19 2.26 -10.41
N LYS A 72 -3.74 1.11 -10.79
CA LYS A 72 -3.34 0.39 -12.00
C LYS A 72 -3.79 1.09 -13.30
N SER A 73 -5.00 1.66 -13.32
CA SER A 73 -5.57 2.26 -14.54
C SER A 73 -5.12 3.70 -14.79
N GLU A 74 -5.08 4.50 -13.73
CA GLU A 74 -4.88 5.95 -13.84
C GLU A 74 -3.41 6.37 -13.66
N PHE A 75 -2.60 5.53 -12.99
CA PHE A 75 -1.20 5.81 -12.69
C PHE A 75 -0.25 4.75 -13.24
N SER A 76 -0.47 4.32 -14.48
CA SER A 76 0.50 3.50 -15.22
C SER A 76 1.89 4.17 -15.34
N SER A 77 1.97 5.47 -15.08
CA SER A 77 3.22 6.24 -14.98
C SER A 77 3.95 6.08 -13.63
N LEU A 78 3.30 5.55 -12.60
CA LEU A 78 3.99 5.15 -11.38
C LEU A 78 5.00 4.05 -11.72
N LYS A 79 6.28 4.37 -11.63
CA LYS A 79 7.39 3.42 -11.83
C LYS A 79 7.49 2.38 -10.72
N ARG A 80 6.38 2.12 -10.00
CA ARG A 80 6.31 1.26 -8.83
C ARG A 80 5.22 0.23 -9.01
N ASP A 81 5.53 -1.01 -8.66
CA ASP A 81 4.55 -2.08 -8.62
C ASP A 81 3.56 -1.87 -7.46
N VAL A 82 2.29 -2.09 -7.73
CA VAL A 82 1.22 -2.11 -6.73
C VAL A 82 0.78 -3.55 -6.53
N THR A 83 0.84 -4.03 -5.29
CA THR A 83 0.43 -5.38 -4.91
C THR A 83 -0.51 -5.35 -3.72
N ILE A 84 -1.28 -6.41 -3.55
CA ILE A 84 -2.17 -6.60 -2.41
C ILE A 84 -1.55 -7.63 -1.47
N PHE A 85 -1.51 -7.32 -0.18
CA PHE A 85 -1.20 -8.28 0.87
C PHE A 85 -2.52 -8.77 1.46
N PRO A 86 -3.00 -9.97 1.05
CA PRO A 86 -4.35 -10.43 1.37
C PRO A 86 -4.45 -10.97 2.80
N SER A 87 -5.68 -10.97 3.34
CA SER A 87 -6.03 -11.76 4.52
C SER A 87 -6.21 -13.22 4.12
N TYR A 88 -6.03 -14.14 5.07
CA TYR A 88 -6.43 -15.52 4.87
C TYR A 88 -7.95 -15.65 4.97
N ASN A 89 -8.53 -16.51 4.12
CA ASN A 89 -9.94 -16.80 4.14
C ASN A 89 -10.27 -17.67 5.38
N LEU A 90 -11.01 -17.10 6.33
CA LEU A 90 -11.31 -17.75 7.62
C LEU A 90 -12.43 -18.79 7.55
N PHE A 91 -12.88 -19.18 6.37
CA PHE A 91 -13.86 -20.26 6.25
C PHE A 91 -13.21 -21.61 6.56
N PHE A 92 -13.38 -22.05 7.78
CA PHE A 92 -12.74 -23.20 8.44
C PHE A 92 -12.90 -24.58 7.78
N TYR A 93 -13.56 -24.71 6.64
CA TYR A 93 -13.92 -26.01 6.07
C TYR A 93 -13.27 -26.37 4.73
N GLU A 94 -12.49 -25.48 4.10
CA GLU A 94 -11.85 -25.77 2.80
C GLU A 94 -10.36 -25.37 2.76
N CYS A 95 -9.60 -25.79 3.74
CA CYS A 95 -8.24 -25.32 4.02
C CYS A 95 -7.11 -25.82 3.09
N ASN A 96 -7.28 -26.14 1.83
CA ASN A 96 -6.18 -26.81 1.12
C ASN A 96 -5.71 -26.23 -0.23
N LYS A 97 -6.43 -25.35 -0.89
CA LYS A 97 -5.97 -24.73 -2.14
C LYS A 97 -5.79 -23.21 -2.04
N THR A 98 -6.76 -22.54 -1.46
CA THR A 98 -6.79 -21.07 -1.28
C THR A 98 -5.60 -20.58 -0.44
N ASP A 99 -5.24 -21.31 0.61
CA ASP A 99 -4.14 -20.94 1.50
C ASP A 99 -2.78 -20.85 0.79
N ARG A 100 -2.53 -21.62 -0.27
CA ARG A 100 -1.28 -21.59 -1.01
C ARG A 100 -1.18 -20.36 -1.91
N GLU A 101 -2.27 -19.99 -2.56
CA GLU A 101 -2.32 -18.83 -3.43
C GLU A 101 -2.21 -17.55 -2.60
N GLU A 102 -2.95 -17.46 -1.50
CA GLU A 102 -2.87 -16.33 -0.57
C GLU A 102 -1.47 -16.20 0.04
N SER A 103 -0.85 -17.31 0.44
CA SER A 103 0.53 -17.33 0.92
C SER A 103 1.52 -16.83 -0.13
N PHE A 104 1.35 -17.21 -1.39
CA PHE A 104 2.17 -16.72 -2.49
C PHE A 104 2.03 -15.22 -2.68
N PHE A 105 0.80 -14.69 -2.73
CA PHE A 105 0.55 -13.26 -2.86
C PHE A 105 1.09 -12.46 -1.66
N ARG A 106 1.03 -13.01 -0.45
CA ARG A 106 1.62 -12.39 0.74
C ARG A 106 3.14 -12.28 0.63
N VAL A 107 3.82 -13.35 0.20
CA VAL A 107 5.27 -13.34 -0.05
C VAL A 107 5.64 -12.35 -1.15
N GLU A 108 4.88 -12.32 -2.25
CA GLU A 108 5.09 -11.39 -3.34
C GLU A 108 4.95 -9.92 -2.89
N ALA A 109 3.91 -9.63 -2.12
CA ALA A 109 3.68 -8.29 -1.58
C ALA A 109 4.82 -7.84 -0.64
N LEU A 110 5.31 -8.73 0.23
CA LEU A 110 6.47 -8.43 1.08
C LEU A 110 7.74 -8.20 0.27
N ASN A 111 7.98 -9.02 -0.75
CA ASN A 111 9.10 -8.83 -1.67
C ASN A 111 9.02 -7.48 -2.39
N ASN A 112 7.83 -7.09 -2.83
CA ASN A 112 7.58 -5.79 -3.44
C ASN A 112 7.86 -4.65 -2.46
N LEU A 113 7.39 -4.75 -1.23
CA LEU A 113 7.55 -3.72 -0.19
C LEU A 113 9.01 -3.50 0.18
N TYR A 114 9.74 -4.58 0.49
CA TYR A 114 11.08 -4.50 1.09
C TYR A 114 12.21 -4.40 0.07
N PHE A 115 12.05 -4.98 -1.11
CA PHE A 115 13.16 -5.07 -2.07
C PHE A 115 12.94 -4.32 -3.37
N LYS A 116 11.69 -4.01 -3.72
CA LYS A 116 11.37 -3.25 -4.93
C LYS A 116 10.85 -1.85 -4.65
N ASN A 117 10.74 -1.48 -3.36
CA ASN A 117 10.18 -0.20 -2.93
C ASN A 117 8.79 0.08 -3.52
N GLY A 118 7.97 -0.96 -3.67
CA GLY A 118 6.64 -0.88 -4.24
C GLY A 118 5.59 -0.37 -3.28
N ILE A 119 4.34 -0.36 -3.74
CA ILE A 119 3.16 0.01 -2.96
C ILE A 119 2.40 -1.27 -2.62
N VAL A 120 2.14 -1.48 -1.34
CA VAL A 120 1.38 -2.64 -0.84
C VAL A 120 0.10 -2.14 -0.18
N LEU A 121 -1.02 -2.65 -0.63
CA LEU A 121 -2.34 -2.41 -0.05
C LEU A 121 -2.72 -3.58 0.86
N THR A 122 -3.27 -3.30 2.03
CA THR A 122 -3.66 -4.34 2.98
C THR A 122 -4.79 -3.88 3.90
N THR A 123 -5.37 -4.83 4.64
CA THR A 123 -6.33 -4.55 5.71
C THR A 123 -5.71 -4.83 7.09
N PRO A 124 -6.26 -4.26 8.17
CA PRO A 124 -5.84 -4.62 9.53
C PRO A 124 -5.94 -6.12 9.80
N LEU A 125 -6.98 -6.78 9.28
CA LEU A 125 -7.18 -8.21 9.44
C LEU A 125 -6.02 -9.01 8.83
N ALA A 126 -5.56 -8.65 7.65
CA ALA A 126 -4.44 -9.32 7.00
C ALA A 126 -3.15 -9.27 7.83
N LEU A 127 -2.93 -8.16 8.56
CA LEU A 127 -1.74 -7.97 9.39
C LEU A 127 -1.76 -8.76 10.71
N LEU A 128 -2.92 -9.27 11.14
CA LEU A 128 -3.03 -10.11 12.34
C LEU A 128 -2.50 -11.53 12.13
N PHE A 129 -2.35 -11.98 10.89
CA PHE A 129 -1.86 -13.31 10.59
C PHE A 129 -0.32 -13.35 10.54
N PRO A 130 0.28 -14.45 11.00
CA PRO A 130 1.72 -14.66 10.90
C PRO A 130 2.23 -14.52 9.47
N THR A 131 3.41 -14.00 9.32
CA THR A 131 4.07 -13.84 8.03
C THR A 131 5.54 -14.29 8.09
N ILE A 132 6.15 -14.48 6.93
CA ILE A 132 7.56 -14.83 6.83
C ILE A 132 8.43 -13.67 7.32
N SER A 133 9.54 -13.99 7.99
CA SER A 133 10.51 -12.96 8.40
C SER A 133 11.29 -12.42 7.19
N ILE A 134 11.83 -11.21 7.33
CA ILE A 134 12.62 -10.55 6.26
C ILE A 134 13.86 -11.38 5.92
N GLU A 135 14.50 -12.01 6.92
CA GLU A 135 15.67 -12.85 6.74
C GLU A 135 15.33 -14.05 5.85
N LYS A 136 14.25 -14.78 6.16
CA LYS A 136 13.80 -15.90 5.32
C LYS A 136 13.36 -15.45 3.93
N LEU A 137 12.75 -14.28 3.82
CA LEU A 137 12.37 -13.73 2.53
C LEU A 137 13.60 -13.41 1.66
N ALA A 138 14.70 -12.95 2.27
CA ALA A 138 15.96 -12.69 1.58
C ALA A 138 16.65 -13.97 1.11
N GLU A 139 16.53 -15.09 1.86
CA GLU A 139 17.06 -16.40 1.49
C GLU A 139 16.34 -17.06 0.31
N MET A 140 15.10 -16.65 0.02
CA MET A 140 14.28 -17.18 -1.07
C MET A 140 14.56 -16.51 -2.43
N LYS A 141 15.42 -15.52 -2.48
CA LYS A 141 15.88 -14.85 -3.71
C LYS A 141 17.01 -15.61 -4.38
#